data_5a66158627d92b41327dd2dc4864e023
#
_entry.id   5a66158627d92b41327dd2dc4864e023
#
_cell.length_a   1.000
_cell.length_b   1.000
_cell.length_c   1.000
_cell.angle_alpha   90.00
_cell.angle_beta   90.00
_cell.angle_gamma   90.00
#
_symmetry.space_group_name_H-M   'P 1'
#
loop_
_entity.id
_entity.type
_entity.pdbx_description
1 polymer ?
#
loop_
_entity_poly.entity_id
_entity_poly.type
_entity_poly.pdbx_seq_one_letter_code
_entity_poly.pdbx_strand_id
1 'polypeptide(L)'
;MIKIGFSFIKGGTGKTVLASSTVLYMAAAVTSVGLVDASPVPTAARLMAVDAAEGIHAGREEVPVAVVRSPDRLEEGLKALEEMRLDAAVIDLPPMAKTQRLDIVVVVTDGPGLEFLPEFKADAKYTILVLNMAEEKTSVKYKDAATVVLPYSPVVARAYARKIPPILAHSPKAPRHGEWRRQFFKLMAEVEKIVKKEVRR
;
A
#
# COMPACT_ATOMS: atom_id res chain seq x y z
N MET A 1 12.69 -7.56 -10.04
CA MET A 1 11.75 -6.57 -9.46
C MET A 1 11.08 -7.17 -8.24
N ILE A 2 11.08 -6.48 -7.09
CA ILE A 2 10.43 -6.93 -5.84
C ILE A 2 8.96 -6.53 -5.87
N LYS A 3 8.06 -7.47 -5.55
CA LYS A 3 6.59 -7.30 -5.64
C LYS A 3 6.00 -7.11 -4.24
N ILE A 4 5.44 -5.92 -3.95
CA ILE A 4 4.90 -5.52 -2.65
C ILE A 4 3.39 -5.32 -2.79
N GLY A 5 2.58 -6.26 -2.33
CA GLY A 5 1.12 -6.20 -2.43
C GLY A 5 0.45 -5.71 -1.16
N PHE A 6 -0.50 -4.81 -1.29
CA PHE A 6 -1.41 -4.38 -0.22
C PHE A 6 -2.73 -5.14 -0.37
N SER A 7 -3.02 -6.03 0.59
CA SER A 7 -4.15 -6.95 0.49
C SER A 7 -4.89 -7.12 1.81
N PHE A 8 -6.12 -7.55 1.73
CA PHE A 8 -6.95 -8.08 2.81
C PHE A 8 -8.32 -8.55 2.30
N ILE A 9 -9.04 -9.34 3.09
CA ILE A 9 -10.38 -9.84 2.77
C ILE A 9 -11.40 -8.70 2.69
N LYS A 10 -11.33 -7.74 3.63
CA LYS A 10 -12.30 -6.65 3.80
C LYS A 10 -11.96 -5.44 2.93
N GLY A 11 -12.99 -4.79 2.37
CA GLY A 11 -12.89 -3.48 1.74
C GLY A 11 -12.80 -2.34 2.75
N GLY A 12 -12.35 -1.16 2.33
CA GLY A 12 -12.34 0.05 3.17
C GLY A 12 -11.26 0.12 4.25
N THR A 13 -10.38 -0.85 4.36
CA THR A 13 -9.32 -0.90 5.39
C THR A 13 -8.13 0.03 5.14
N GLY A 14 -8.07 0.71 3.98
CA GLY A 14 -7.04 1.69 3.64
C GLY A 14 -5.88 1.15 2.81
N LYS A 15 -6.01 -0.01 2.16
CA LYS A 15 -5.00 -0.59 1.25
C LYS A 15 -4.51 0.42 0.22
N THR A 16 -5.42 0.98 -0.55
CA THR A 16 -5.16 2.00 -1.59
C THR A 16 -4.40 3.22 -1.07
N VAL A 17 -4.76 3.69 0.13
CA VAL A 17 -4.11 4.81 0.82
C VAL A 17 -2.65 4.49 1.12
N LEU A 18 -2.39 3.30 1.62
CA LEU A 18 -1.04 2.87 1.97
C LEU A 18 -0.22 2.54 0.73
N ALA A 19 -0.81 1.86 -0.27
CA ALA A 19 -0.12 1.57 -1.53
C ALA A 19 0.35 2.85 -2.24
N SER A 20 -0.54 3.83 -2.43
CA SER A 20 -0.18 5.12 -3.06
C SER A 20 0.83 5.93 -2.26
N SER A 21 0.77 5.87 -0.92
CA SER A 21 1.76 6.53 -0.06
C SER A 21 3.12 5.83 -0.11
N THR A 22 3.12 4.50 -0.19
CA THR A 22 4.34 3.68 -0.25
C THR A 22 5.10 3.90 -1.55
N VAL A 23 4.42 3.88 -2.70
CA VAL A 23 5.10 4.09 -3.98
C VAL A 23 5.76 5.47 -4.05
N LEU A 24 5.10 6.53 -3.56
CA LEU A 24 5.69 7.87 -3.51
C LEU A 24 6.86 7.97 -2.52
N TYR A 25 6.75 7.31 -1.38
CA TYR A 25 7.87 7.25 -0.43
C TYR A 25 9.09 6.58 -1.07
N MET A 26 8.91 5.44 -1.72
CA MET A 26 10.00 4.70 -2.38
C MET A 26 10.60 5.50 -3.55
N ALA A 27 9.78 6.16 -4.36
CA ALA A 27 10.26 7.02 -5.44
C ALA A 27 11.12 8.18 -4.90
N ALA A 28 10.72 8.80 -3.80
CA ALA A 28 11.50 9.86 -3.13
C ALA A 28 12.82 9.34 -2.52
N ALA A 29 12.89 8.05 -2.16
CA ALA A 29 14.09 7.39 -1.63
C ALA A 29 15.06 6.90 -2.72
N VAL A 30 14.89 7.34 -3.96
CA VAL A 30 15.74 6.98 -5.13
C VAL A 30 15.65 5.50 -5.51
N THR A 31 14.51 4.87 -5.25
CA THR A 31 14.22 3.50 -5.71
C THR A 31 13.41 3.58 -6.99
N SER A 32 13.84 2.91 -8.05
CA SER A 32 13.01 2.82 -9.26
C SER A 32 11.81 1.92 -8.99
N VAL A 33 10.63 2.52 -8.87
CA VAL A 33 9.41 1.86 -8.42
C VAL A 33 8.23 2.22 -9.31
N GLY A 34 7.32 1.25 -9.51
CA GLY A 34 6.04 1.46 -10.18
C GLY A 34 4.86 1.04 -9.31
N LEU A 35 3.68 1.48 -9.69
CA LEU A 35 2.40 1.10 -9.08
C LEU A 35 1.60 0.22 -10.05
N VAL A 36 1.04 -0.88 -9.56
CA VAL A 36 -0.02 -1.62 -10.26
C VAL A 36 -1.33 -1.41 -9.51
N ASP A 37 -2.32 -0.83 -10.19
CA ASP A 37 -3.69 -0.76 -9.68
C ASP A 37 -4.53 -1.88 -10.32
N ALA A 38 -4.76 -2.93 -9.54
CA ALA A 38 -5.53 -4.11 -9.96
C ALA A 38 -7.00 -4.04 -9.50
N SER A 39 -7.45 -2.88 -9.03
CA SER A 39 -8.82 -2.69 -8.55
C SER A 39 -9.78 -2.37 -9.70
N PRO A 40 -11.02 -2.92 -9.71
CA PRO A 40 -12.03 -2.60 -10.72
C PRO A 40 -12.30 -1.10 -10.85
N VAL A 41 -12.22 -0.37 -9.74
CA VAL A 41 -12.22 1.08 -9.69
C VAL A 41 -10.81 1.56 -9.38
N PRO A 42 -10.07 2.14 -10.35
CA PRO A 42 -8.64 2.42 -10.22
C PRO A 42 -8.39 3.63 -9.30
N THR A 43 -8.59 3.43 -8.01
CA THR A 43 -8.48 4.51 -7.01
C THR A 43 -7.02 4.84 -6.68
N ALA A 44 -6.13 3.86 -6.66
CA ALA A 44 -4.70 4.10 -6.46
C ALA A 44 -4.12 4.93 -7.63
N ALA A 45 -4.50 4.60 -8.86
CA ALA A 45 -4.11 5.38 -10.04
C ALA A 45 -4.60 6.84 -9.94
N ARG A 46 -5.84 7.07 -9.50
CA ARG A 46 -6.38 8.43 -9.29
C ARG A 46 -5.65 9.21 -8.22
N LEU A 47 -5.22 8.56 -7.14
CA LEU A 47 -4.36 9.20 -6.13
C LEU A 47 -3.00 9.59 -6.74
N MET A 48 -2.52 8.84 -7.71
CA MET A 48 -1.31 9.15 -8.47
C MET A 48 -1.53 10.14 -9.63
N ALA A 49 -2.70 10.82 -9.66
CA ALA A 49 -3.11 11.76 -10.71
C ALA A 49 -3.29 11.12 -12.10
N VAL A 50 -3.51 9.81 -12.16
CA VAL A 50 -3.85 9.08 -13.37
C VAL A 50 -5.36 8.85 -13.39
N ASP A 51 -6.05 9.54 -14.29
CA ASP A 51 -7.50 9.34 -14.55
C ASP A 51 -7.65 8.70 -15.93
N ALA A 52 -7.19 7.45 -16.06
CA ALA A 52 -6.98 6.83 -17.33
C ALA A 52 -7.71 5.48 -17.47
N ALA A 53 -7.82 5.04 -18.71
CA ALA A 53 -8.15 3.69 -19.09
C ALA A 53 -7.04 2.70 -18.66
N GLU A 54 -7.19 1.44 -18.96
CA GLU A 54 -6.15 0.43 -18.77
C GLU A 54 -4.90 0.78 -19.57
N GLY A 55 -3.74 0.39 -19.07
CA GLY A 55 -2.44 0.64 -19.68
C GLY A 55 -1.40 1.20 -18.69
N ILE A 56 -0.29 1.66 -19.24
CA ILE A 56 0.80 2.28 -18.47
C ILE A 56 0.73 3.80 -18.64
N HIS A 57 0.82 4.50 -17.53
CA HIS A 57 0.73 5.95 -17.47
C HIS A 57 1.82 6.53 -16.56
N ALA A 58 2.25 7.75 -16.83
CA ALA A 58 3.06 8.51 -15.88
C ALA A 58 2.15 9.11 -14.80
N GLY A 59 2.42 8.75 -13.56
CA GLY A 59 1.75 9.30 -12.39
C GLY A 59 2.52 10.46 -11.76
N ARG A 60 2.18 10.79 -10.50
CA ARG A 60 2.93 11.78 -9.71
C ARG A 60 4.38 11.38 -9.61
N GLU A 61 5.29 12.38 -9.62
CA GLU A 61 6.74 12.17 -9.55
C GLU A 61 7.25 11.22 -10.65
N GLU A 62 6.61 11.24 -11.82
CA GLU A 62 6.93 10.38 -12.98
C GLU A 62 6.89 8.88 -12.68
N VAL A 63 6.26 8.47 -11.58
CA VAL A 63 6.10 7.06 -11.22
C VAL A 63 5.26 6.33 -12.27
N PRO A 64 5.76 5.25 -12.88
CA PRO A 64 4.95 4.43 -13.79
C PRO A 64 3.77 3.79 -13.05
N VAL A 65 2.57 3.96 -13.60
CA VAL A 65 1.33 3.41 -13.06
C VAL A 65 0.69 2.48 -14.09
N ALA A 66 0.65 1.20 -13.79
CA ALA A 66 -0.06 0.19 -14.58
C ALA A 66 -1.50 0.04 -14.06
N VAL A 67 -2.47 0.36 -14.89
CA VAL A 67 -3.91 0.21 -14.58
C VAL A 67 -4.43 -1.03 -15.29
N VAL A 68 -4.76 -2.09 -14.53
CA VAL A 68 -5.24 -3.37 -15.11
C VAL A 68 -6.69 -3.71 -14.74
N ARG A 69 -7.29 -3.00 -13.79
CA ARG A 69 -8.70 -3.08 -13.35
C ARG A 69 -9.21 -4.49 -12.95
N SER A 70 -8.33 -5.47 -12.89
CA SER A 70 -8.67 -6.83 -12.47
C SER A 70 -7.47 -7.50 -11.85
N PRO A 71 -7.62 -8.20 -10.71
CA PRO A 71 -6.55 -9.01 -10.13
C PRO A 71 -6.13 -10.18 -11.04
N ASP A 72 -7.01 -10.67 -11.93
CA ASP A 72 -6.68 -11.74 -12.88
C ASP A 72 -5.70 -11.27 -13.96
N ARG A 73 -5.63 -9.96 -14.20
CA ARG A 73 -4.71 -9.32 -15.14
C ARG A 73 -3.46 -8.72 -14.46
N LEU A 74 -3.23 -9.04 -13.20
CA LEU A 74 -2.08 -8.55 -12.44
C LEU A 74 -0.75 -8.82 -13.15
N GLU A 75 -0.60 -10.00 -13.73
CA GLU A 75 0.64 -10.40 -14.43
C GLU A 75 0.94 -9.51 -15.64
N GLU A 76 -0.09 -8.99 -16.33
CA GLU A 76 0.11 -8.05 -17.45
C GLU A 76 0.73 -6.74 -16.95
N GLY A 77 0.19 -6.18 -15.87
CA GLY A 77 0.74 -4.97 -15.26
C GLY A 77 2.15 -5.16 -14.70
N LEU A 78 2.40 -6.29 -14.06
CA LEU A 78 3.73 -6.62 -13.53
C LEU A 78 4.75 -6.78 -14.65
N LYS A 79 4.40 -7.51 -15.72
CA LYS A 79 5.28 -7.69 -16.88
C LYS A 79 5.64 -6.36 -17.53
N ALA A 80 4.66 -5.47 -17.68
CA ALA A 80 4.91 -4.15 -18.25
C ALA A 80 5.89 -3.32 -17.39
N LEU A 81 5.80 -3.39 -16.06
CA LEU A 81 6.76 -2.74 -15.17
C LEU A 81 8.13 -3.45 -15.14
N GLU A 82 8.19 -4.77 -15.32
CA GLU A 82 9.44 -5.52 -15.46
C GLU A 82 10.22 -5.12 -16.73
N GLU A 83 9.52 -4.92 -17.83
CA GLU A 83 10.11 -4.43 -19.09
C GLU A 83 10.75 -3.04 -18.92
N MET A 84 10.26 -2.22 -17.99
CA MET A 84 10.85 -0.93 -17.62
C MET A 84 12.06 -1.06 -16.69
N ARG A 85 12.44 -2.28 -16.28
CA ARG A 85 13.58 -2.60 -15.39
C ARG A 85 13.53 -1.90 -14.03
N LEU A 86 12.33 -1.81 -13.45
CA LEU A 86 12.15 -1.23 -12.12
C LEU A 86 12.67 -2.17 -11.02
N ASP A 87 13.14 -1.59 -9.91
CA ASP A 87 13.60 -2.35 -8.73
C ASP A 87 12.43 -2.96 -7.96
N ALA A 88 11.30 -2.25 -7.90
CA ALA A 88 10.13 -2.68 -7.15
C ALA A 88 8.81 -2.32 -7.84
N ALA A 89 7.77 -3.11 -7.56
CA ALA A 89 6.37 -2.80 -7.87
C ALA A 89 5.55 -2.80 -6.58
N VAL A 90 4.82 -1.72 -6.35
CA VAL A 90 3.77 -1.64 -5.34
C VAL A 90 2.44 -1.98 -5.99
N ILE A 91 1.64 -2.83 -5.35
CA ILE A 91 0.43 -3.38 -5.94
C ILE A 91 -0.76 -3.10 -5.02
N ASP A 92 -1.75 -2.36 -5.53
CA ASP A 92 -3.04 -2.18 -4.84
C ASP A 92 -4.01 -3.28 -5.29
N LEU A 93 -4.33 -4.18 -4.37
CA LEU A 93 -5.20 -5.32 -4.62
C LEU A 93 -6.62 -5.07 -4.09
N PRO A 94 -7.66 -5.46 -4.84
CA PRO A 94 -9.02 -5.44 -4.34
C PRO A 94 -9.18 -6.44 -3.17
N PRO A 95 -10.28 -6.35 -2.40
CA PRO A 95 -10.61 -7.33 -1.38
C PRO A 95 -10.62 -8.76 -1.94
N MET A 96 -10.17 -9.72 -1.13
CA MET A 96 -10.14 -11.16 -1.45
C MET A 96 -9.27 -11.55 -2.66
N ALA A 97 -8.47 -10.66 -3.21
CA ALA A 97 -7.55 -11.01 -4.29
C ALA A 97 -6.49 -12.00 -3.81
N LYS A 98 -6.11 -12.90 -4.70
CA LYS A 98 -5.00 -13.85 -4.45
C LYS A 98 -3.68 -13.09 -4.33
N THR A 99 -2.84 -13.51 -3.39
CA THR A 99 -1.53 -12.90 -3.12
C THR A 99 -0.35 -13.74 -3.66
N GLN A 100 -0.65 -14.70 -4.53
CA GLN A 100 0.36 -15.56 -5.13
C GLN A 100 1.39 -14.75 -5.92
N ARG A 101 2.66 -15.19 -5.85
CA ARG A 101 3.79 -14.56 -6.55
C ARG A 101 4.20 -13.17 -6.04
N LEU A 102 3.70 -12.76 -4.88
CA LEU A 102 4.18 -11.56 -4.22
C LEU A 102 5.38 -11.90 -3.31
N ASP A 103 6.35 -11.01 -3.25
CA ASP A 103 7.47 -11.17 -2.31
C ASP A 103 7.07 -10.72 -0.92
N ILE A 104 6.37 -9.59 -0.82
CA ILE A 104 5.88 -9.01 0.42
C ILE A 104 4.38 -8.79 0.32
N VAL A 105 3.62 -9.26 1.30
CA VAL A 105 2.21 -8.89 1.48
C VAL A 105 2.08 -8.01 2.72
N VAL A 106 1.59 -6.80 2.51
CA VAL A 106 1.14 -5.91 3.58
C VAL A 106 -0.35 -6.15 3.78
N VAL A 107 -0.66 -6.83 4.87
CA VAL A 107 -2.04 -7.13 5.28
C VAL A 107 -2.59 -5.92 6.01
N VAL A 108 -3.55 -5.21 5.40
CA VAL A 108 -4.09 -3.97 5.94
C VAL A 108 -5.49 -4.21 6.50
N THR A 109 -5.62 -4.23 7.81
CA THR A 109 -6.88 -4.42 8.52
C THR A 109 -7.24 -3.21 9.39
N ASP A 110 -8.49 -3.09 9.76
CA ASP A 110 -9.00 -2.18 10.79
C ASP A 110 -9.40 -2.99 12.05
N GLY A 111 -9.83 -2.34 13.12
CA GLY A 111 -10.25 -3.02 14.34
C GLY A 111 -11.30 -4.12 14.10
N PRO A 112 -12.44 -3.81 13.44
CA PRO A 112 -13.45 -4.81 13.07
C PRO A 112 -12.93 -5.88 12.10
N GLY A 113 -11.95 -5.57 11.26
CA GLY A 113 -11.38 -6.51 10.30
C GLY A 113 -10.50 -7.58 10.92
N LEU A 114 -10.04 -7.39 12.17
CA LEU A 114 -9.20 -8.36 12.87
C LEU A 114 -9.85 -9.73 13.04
N GLU A 115 -11.17 -9.81 13.10
CA GLU A 115 -11.92 -11.07 13.18
C GLU A 115 -11.73 -11.97 11.94
N PHE A 116 -11.43 -11.37 10.79
CA PHE A 116 -11.21 -12.09 9.53
C PHE A 116 -9.75 -12.50 9.29
N LEU A 117 -8.81 -12.13 10.16
CA LEU A 117 -7.40 -12.52 10.01
C LEU A 117 -7.18 -14.04 9.94
N PRO A 118 -7.88 -14.88 10.71
CA PRO A 118 -7.72 -16.34 10.62
C PRO A 118 -8.10 -16.91 9.25
N GLU A 119 -8.98 -16.23 8.52
CA GLU A 119 -9.44 -16.64 7.18
C GLU A 119 -8.50 -16.17 6.07
N PHE A 120 -7.68 -15.16 6.34
CA PHE A 120 -6.78 -14.60 5.37
C PHE A 120 -5.48 -15.41 5.27
N LYS A 121 -5.24 -16.01 4.12
CA LYS A 121 -4.00 -16.73 3.82
C LYS A 121 -3.17 -15.91 2.85
N ALA A 122 -2.10 -15.31 3.36
CA ALA A 122 -1.09 -14.67 2.52
C ALA A 122 -0.19 -15.76 1.92
N ASP A 123 -0.12 -15.82 0.61
CA ASP A 123 0.84 -16.66 -0.12
C ASP A 123 1.98 -15.76 -0.62
N ALA A 124 2.87 -15.39 0.31
CA ALA A 124 4.01 -14.53 0.07
C ALA A 124 5.17 -14.91 0.97
N LYS A 125 6.38 -14.57 0.54
CA LYS A 125 7.60 -14.87 1.30
C LYS A 125 7.68 -14.11 2.63
N TYR A 126 7.14 -12.88 2.65
CA TYR A 126 7.08 -12.02 3.83
C TYR A 126 5.69 -11.44 4.01
N THR A 127 5.23 -11.38 5.25
CA THR A 127 3.95 -10.78 5.62
C THR A 127 4.16 -9.71 6.68
N ILE A 128 3.61 -8.52 6.45
CA ILE A 128 3.59 -7.40 7.40
C ILE A 128 2.13 -7.13 7.76
N LEU A 129 1.77 -7.23 9.04
CA LEU A 129 0.43 -6.92 9.50
C LEU A 129 0.34 -5.45 9.92
N VAL A 130 -0.58 -4.71 9.32
CA VAL A 130 -0.87 -3.31 9.63
C VAL A 130 -2.28 -3.19 10.16
N LEU A 131 -2.41 -2.74 11.41
CA LEU A 131 -3.67 -2.29 11.98
C LEU A 131 -3.84 -0.80 11.64
N ASN A 132 -4.71 -0.50 10.69
CA ASN A 132 -4.97 0.86 10.22
C ASN A 132 -6.24 1.44 10.83
N MET A 133 -6.36 2.77 10.82
CA MET A 133 -7.48 3.52 11.40
C MET A 133 -7.75 3.17 12.87
N ALA A 134 -6.70 2.82 13.59
CA ALA A 134 -6.82 2.40 14.97
C ALA A 134 -7.27 3.55 15.88
N GLU A 135 -8.29 3.31 16.65
CA GLU A 135 -8.65 4.14 17.79
C GLU A 135 -7.73 3.83 18.97
N GLU A 136 -7.63 4.73 19.94
CA GLU A 136 -6.70 4.60 21.06
C GLU A 136 -6.89 3.27 21.82
N LYS A 137 -8.13 2.90 22.12
CA LYS A 137 -8.47 1.63 22.80
C LYS A 137 -8.08 0.40 21.96
N THR A 138 -8.27 0.45 20.66
CA THR A 138 -7.91 -0.61 19.74
C THR A 138 -6.41 -0.74 19.61
N SER A 139 -5.69 0.39 19.57
CA SER A 139 -4.23 0.42 19.52
C SER A 139 -3.59 -0.30 20.70
N VAL A 140 -4.09 -0.07 21.92
CA VAL A 140 -3.59 -0.74 23.14
C VAL A 140 -3.86 -2.24 23.10
N LYS A 141 -5.08 -2.63 22.73
CA LYS A 141 -5.52 -4.04 22.75
C LYS A 141 -4.75 -4.93 21.78
N TYR A 142 -4.35 -4.40 20.61
CA TYR A 142 -3.76 -5.20 19.53
C TYR A 142 -2.32 -4.81 19.19
N LYS A 143 -1.65 -4.08 20.06
CA LYS A 143 -0.28 -3.61 19.85
C LYS A 143 0.70 -4.74 19.53
N ASP A 144 0.53 -5.87 20.19
CA ASP A 144 1.43 -7.03 20.07
C ASP A 144 1.03 -7.96 18.89
N ALA A 145 -0.19 -7.79 18.35
CA ALA A 145 -0.69 -8.60 17.24
C ALA A 145 -0.31 -8.02 15.86
N ALA A 146 -0.07 -6.72 15.76
CA ALA A 146 0.25 -6.04 14.51
C ALA A 146 1.71 -5.59 14.48
N THR A 147 2.36 -5.70 13.31
CA THR A 147 3.72 -5.18 13.10
C THR A 147 3.74 -3.66 13.20
N VAL A 148 2.71 -3.00 12.67
CA VAL A 148 2.54 -1.55 12.70
C VAL A 148 1.09 -1.18 13.01
N VAL A 149 0.90 -0.18 13.88
CA VAL A 149 -0.41 0.36 14.23
C VAL A 149 -0.50 1.81 13.74
N LEU A 150 -1.35 2.06 12.76
CA LEU A 150 -1.60 3.39 12.20
C LEU A 150 -2.87 3.98 12.81
N PRO A 151 -2.79 5.12 13.52
CA PRO A 151 -3.97 5.73 14.13
C PRO A 151 -4.90 6.32 13.07
N TYR A 152 -6.19 6.40 13.39
CA TYR A 152 -7.13 7.18 12.57
C TYR A 152 -6.67 8.65 12.50
N SER A 153 -6.60 9.20 11.29
CA SER A 153 -6.26 10.60 11.04
C SER A 153 -7.29 11.27 10.14
N PRO A 154 -8.01 12.30 10.61
CA PRO A 154 -8.92 13.07 9.75
C PRO A 154 -8.21 13.74 8.57
N VAL A 155 -6.91 14.01 8.68
CA VAL A 155 -6.11 14.57 7.58
C VAL A 155 -5.95 13.55 6.47
N VAL A 156 -5.69 12.29 6.81
CA VAL A 156 -5.61 11.17 5.85
C VAL A 156 -6.95 11.00 5.13
N ALA A 157 -8.06 10.99 5.87
CA ALA A 157 -9.38 10.87 5.29
C ALA A 157 -9.71 12.02 4.32
N ARG A 158 -9.39 13.27 4.69
CA ARG A 158 -9.59 14.43 3.81
C ARG A 158 -8.68 14.41 2.58
N ALA A 159 -7.43 14.00 2.73
CA ALA A 159 -6.50 13.88 1.61
C ALA A 159 -7.02 12.86 0.59
N TYR A 160 -7.45 11.68 1.07
CA TYR A 160 -8.06 10.65 0.23
C TYR A 160 -9.28 11.16 -0.53
N ALA A 161 -10.22 11.85 0.16
CA ALA A 161 -11.40 12.45 -0.47
C ALA A 161 -11.05 13.48 -1.56
N ARG A 162 -9.89 14.14 -1.45
CA ARG A 162 -9.37 15.11 -2.43
C ARG A 162 -8.48 14.48 -3.50
N LYS A 163 -8.38 13.15 -3.57
CA LYS A 163 -7.49 12.41 -4.47
C LYS A 163 -6.01 12.81 -4.30
N ILE A 164 -5.59 13.05 -3.06
CA ILE A 164 -4.20 13.36 -2.71
C ILE A 164 -3.64 12.17 -1.91
N PRO A 165 -2.50 11.61 -2.28
CA PRO A 165 -1.84 10.60 -1.45
C PRO A 165 -1.56 11.15 -0.05
N PRO A 166 -1.95 10.46 1.03
CA PRO A 166 -1.84 11.02 2.38
C PRO A 166 -0.44 11.39 2.84
N ILE A 167 0.58 10.75 2.28
CA ILE A 167 1.98 11.10 2.59
C ILE A 167 2.34 12.54 2.16
N LEU A 168 1.66 13.07 1.12
CA LEU A 168 1.82 14.44 0.65
C LEU A 168 0.95 15.45 1.45
N ALA A 169 0.00 14.97 2.25
CA ALA A 169 -0.84 15.85 3.05
C ALA A 169 0.00 16.50 4.16
N HIS A 170 -0.10 17.81 4.26
CA HIS A 170 0.58 18.58 5.29
C HIS A 170 -0.43 19.18 6.27
N SER A 171 -0.24 18.95 7.57
CA SER A 171 -1.04 19.58 8.61
C SER A 171 -0.24 19.64 9.93
N PRO A 172 0.58 20.67 10.10
CA PRO A 172 1.48 20.79 11.26
C PRO A 172 0.73 20.88 12.59
N LYS A 173 -0.52 21.30 12.57
CA LYS A 173 -1.38 21.47 13.77
C LYS A 173 -2.24 20.24 14.09
N ALA A 174 -2.03 19.10 13.43
CA ALA A 174 -2.83 17.88 13.65
C ALA A 174 -1.96 16.77 14.30
N PRO A 175 -1.94 16.63 15.64
CA PRO A 175 -1.08 15.68 16.34
C PRO A 175 -1.26 14.23 15.86
N ARG A 176 -2.49 13.80 15.60
CA ARG A 176 -2.78 12.44 15.09
C ARG A 176 -2.24 12.22 13.68
N HIS A 177 -2.09 13.25 12.86
CA HIS A 177 -1.45 13.11 11.56
C HIS A 177 0.08 12.95 11.70
N GLY A 178 0.69 13.66 12.61
CA GLY A 178 2.11 13.48 12.96
C GLY A 178 2.39 12.04 13.44
N GLU A 179 1.50 11.49 14.29
CA GLU A 179 1.60 10.11 14.73
C GLU A 179 1.41 9.13 13.57
N TRP A 180 0.41 9.34 12.71
CA TRP A 180 0.19 8.52 11.52
C TRP A 180 1.44 8.49 10.64
N ARG A 181 2.05 9.64 10.35
CA ARG A 181 3.30 9.71 9.55
C ARG A 181 4.45 8.95 10.20
N ARG A 182 4.63 9.09 11.50
CA ARG A 182 5.68 8.39 12.25
C ARG A 182 5.50 6.87 12.17
N GLN A 183 4.28 6.37 12.32
CA GLN A 183 4.00 4.95 12.19
C GLN A 183 4.08 4.47 10.72
N PHE A 184 3.69 5.30 9.76
CA PHE A 184 3.90 5.01 8.35
C PHE A 184 5.41 4.85 8.01
N PHE A 185 6.26 5.71 8.54
CA PHE A 185 7.72 5.56 8.37
C PHE A 185 8.28 4.28 9.03
N LYS A 186 7.69 3.81 10.12
CA LYS A 186 8.03 2.49 10.67
C LYS A 186 7.64 1.36 9.72
N LEU A 187 6.46 1.44 9.10
CA LEU A 187 6.08 0.50 8.06
C LEU A 187 7.10 0.49 6.92
N MET A 188 7.51 1.67 6.46
CA MET A 188 8.51 1.76 5.39
C MET A 188 9.86 1.18 5.80
N ALA A 189 10.30 1.39 7.04
CA ALA A 189 11.52 0.79 7.56
C ALA A 189 11.47 -0.76 7.55
N GLU A 190 10.33 -1.36 7.89
CA GLU A 190 10.14 -2.81 7.80
C GLU A 190 10.16 -3.30 6.33
N VAL A 191 9.49 -2.59 5.43
CA VAL A 191 9.52 -2.90 3.99
C VAL A 191 10.96 -2.81 3.45
N GLU A 192 11.66 -1.70 3.71
CA GLU A 192 13.04 -1.52 3.25
C GLU A 192 14.01 -2.58 3.78
N LYS A 193 13.85 -2.99 5.04
CA LYS A 193 14.66 -4.06 5.64
C LYS A 193 14.53 -5.36 4.84
N ILE A 194 13.32 -5.70 4.41
CA ILE A 194 13.06 -6.89 3.60
C ILE A 194 13.64 -6.70 2.20
N VAL A 195 13.36 -5.55 1.56
CA VAL A 195 13.88 -5.22 0.21
C VAL A 195 15.41 -5.33 0.18
N LYS A 196 16.11 -4.70 1.13
CA LYS A 196 17.57 -4.78 1.23
C LYS A 196 18.11 -6.20 1.43
N LYS A 197 17.35 -7.07 2.11
CA LYS A 197 17.70 -8.47 2.30
C LYS A 197 17.55 -9.28 1.00
N GLU A 198 16.54 -8.97 0.18
CA GLU A 198 16.30 -9.68 -1.09
C GLU A 198 17.26 -9.23 -2.19
N VAL A 199 17.59 -7.96 -2.28
CA VAL A 199 18.54 -7.42 -3.28
C VAL A 199 19.98 -7.90 -3.04
N ARG A 200 20.35 -8.27 -1.81
CA ARG A 200 21.70 -8.78 -1.47
C ARG A 200 21.87 -10.29 -1.70
N ARG A 201 20.84 -11.00 -2.10
CA ARG A 201 20.85 -12.43 -2.43
C ARG A 201 20.99 -12.66 -3.93
#